data_7053d56c88170ae74929c9c7a027525a
#
_entry.id   7053d56c88170ae74929c9c7a027525a
#
_cell.length_a   1.000
_cell.length_b   1.000
_cell.length_c   1.000
_cell.angle_alpha   90.00
_cell.angle_beta   90.00
_cell.angle_gamma   90.00
#
_symmetry.space_group_name_H-M   'P 1'
#
loop_
_entity.id
_entity.type
_entity.pdbx_description
1 polymer ?
#
loop_
_entity_poly.entity_id
_entity_poly.type
_entity_poly.pdbx_seq_one_letter_code
_entity_poly.pdbx_strand_id
1 'polypeptide(L)'
;MTDDRFLYAFTSYADSMAPPRIMSALRGRAVDVSTRPAFRRFFENAMADARRECSDPSDGRIANGACAALVASAARLGRFEEAWQLMLREYDRDAEWSYPGGCRVAEVVGECPEGERIEYGSFPEALRAHLIETGYIER
;
A
#
# COMPACT_ATOMS: atom_id res chain seq x y z
N MET A 1 0.02 -14.93 -3.06
CA MET A 1 -0.46 -13.94 -4.08
C MET A 1 -0.02 -12.55 -3.70
N THR A 2 -0.18 -11.57 -4.58
CA THR A 2 0.06 -10.16 -4.30
C THR A 2 -1.24 -9.40 -4.07
N ASP A 3 -1.16 -8.27 -3.41
CA ASP A 3 -2.31 -7.39 -3.24
C ASP A 3 -2.37 -6.39 -4.41
N ASP A 4 -3.12 -6.74 -5.43
CA ASP A 4 -3.17 -5.97 -6.68
C ASP A 4 -3.83 -4.59 -6.52
N ARG A 5 -4.44 -4.29 -5.36
CA ARG A 5 -4.97 -2.95 -5.04
C ARG A 5 -3.87 -1.88 -4.95
N PHE A 6 -2.61 -2.29 -4.83
CA PHE A 6 -1.45 -1.39 -4.85
C PHE A 6 -0.95 -1.06 -6.26
N LEU A 7 -1.39 -1.81 -7.26
CA LEU A 7 -1.02 -1.52 -8.65
C LEU A 7 -1.72 -0.24 -9.12
N TYR A 8 -1.00 0.66 -9.75
CA TYR A 8 -1.46 1.99 -10.14
C TYR A 8 -1.94 2.92 -9.00
N ALA A 9 -1.84 2.50 -7.76
CA ALA A 9 -2.35 3.32 -6.65
C ALA A 9 -1.51 4.58 -6.41
N PHE A 10 -0.19 4.48 -6.52
CA PHE A 10 0.74 5.55 -6.16
C PHE A 10 1.74 5.92 -7.25
N THR A 11 1.79 5.15 -8.31
CA THR A 11 2.69 5.34 -9.44
C THR A 11 2.22 4.48 -10.62
N SER A 12 2.96 4.51 -11.74
CA SER A 12 2.68 3.66 -12.90
C SER A 12 2.74 2.17 -12.54
N TYR A 13 2.17 1.34 -13.40
CA TYR A 13 2.24 -0.12 -13.21
C TYR A 13 3.69 -0.62 -13.11
N ALA A 14 4.56 -0.12 -13.98
CA ALA A 14 5.96 -0.55 -14.02
C ALA A 14 6.74 -0.22 -12.74
N ASP A 15 6.38 0.87 -12.07
CA ASP A 15 7.00 1.33 -10.83
C ASP A 15 6.25 0.86 -9.57
N SER A 16 5.06 0.28 -9.75
CA SER A 16 4.27 -0.24 -8.63
C SER A 16 4.89 -1.50 -8.04
N MET A 17 4.75 -1.64 -6.74
CA MET A 17 5.12 -2.85 -6.01
C MET A 17 3.94 -3.29 -5.14
N ALA A 18 3.38 -4.44 -5.44
CA ALA A 18 2.27 -4.99 -4.68
C ALA A 18 2.78 -5.81 -3.50
N PRO A 19 2.36 -5.49 -2.26
CA PRO A 19 2.75 -6.30 -1.11
C PRO A 19 2.17 -7.71 -1.21
N PRO A 20 2.84 -8.73 -0.65
CA PRO A 20 2.30 -10.07 -0.66
C PRO A 20 1.11 -10.22 0.29
N ARG A 21 0.24 -11.17 -0.03
CA ARG A 21 -0.88 -11.62 0.81
C ARG A 21 -0.89 -13.13 0.86
N ILE A 22 -1.21 -13.68 2.01
CA ILE A 22 -1.43 -15.12 2.18
C ILE A 22 -2.89 -15.35 2.53
N MET A 23 -3.56 -16.07 1.65
CA MET A 23 -4.97 -16.41 1.78
C MET A 23 -5.13 -17.90 2.08
N SER A 24 -6.05 -18.24 2.95
CA SER A 24 -6.47 -19.60 3.21
C SER A 24 -7.94 -19.78 2.90
N ALA A 25 -8.28 -20.96 2.37
CA ALA A 25 -9.68 -21.32 2.22
C ALA A 25 -10.17 -21.94 3.53
N LEU A 26 -11.17 -21.32 4.14
CA LEU A 26 -11.81 -21.82 5.35
C LEU A 26 -13.32 -21.87 5.13
N ARG A 27 -13.91 -23.06 5.18
CA ARG A 27 -15.36 -23.27 4.99
C ARG A 27 -15.91 -22.59 3.72
N GLY A 28 -15.17 -22.71 2.61
CA GLY A 28 -15.57 -22.13 1.32
C GLY A 28 -15.36 -20.61 1.21
N ARG A 29 -14.69 -20.00 2.18
CA ARG A 29 -14.36 -18.54 2.17
C ARG A 29 -12.86 -18.33 2.11
N ALA A 30 -12.42 -17.34 1.35
CA ALA A 30 -11.06 -16.87 1.37
C ALA A 30 -10.84 -15.96 2.60
N VAL A 31 -9.86 -16.32 3.43
CA VAL A 31 -9.51 -15.58 4.64
C VAL A 31 -8.04 -15.16 4.56
N ASP A 32 -7.78 -13.88 4.82
CA ASP A 32 -6.40 -13.36 4.90
C ASP A 32 -5.76 -13.86 6.20
N VAL A 33 -4.70 -14.65 6.05
CA VAL A 33 -3.95 -15.24 7.17
C VAL A 33 -2.53 -14.69 7.26
N SER A 34 -2.27 -13.57 6.59
CA SER A 34 -0.94 -12.97 6.49
C SER A 34 -0.31 -12.64 7.85
N THR A 35 -1.09 -12.36 8.88
CA THR A 35 -0.59 -12.01 10.22
C THR A 35 -0.26 -13.22 11.10
N ARG A 36 -0.47 -14.45 10.62
CA ARG A 36 -0.16 -15.65 11.41
C ARG A 36 1.35 -15.79 11.63
N PRO A 37 1.79 -16.20 12.84
CA PRO A 37 3.21 -16.34 13.16
C PRO A 37 4.00 -17.23 12.20
N ALA A 38 3.37 -18.24 11.61
CA ALA A 38 4.00 -19.14 10.64
C ALA A 38 4.55 -18.41 9.39
N PHE A 39 4.00 -17.23 9.06
CA PHE A 39 4.37 -16.46 7.87
C PHE A 39 5.25 -15.26 8.19
N ARG A 40 5.65 -15.07 9.43
CA ARG A 40 6.43 -13.91 9.88
C ARG A 40 7.70 -13.72 9.05
N ARG A 41 8.48 -14.76 8.87
CA ARG A 41 9.74 -14.69 8.11
C ARG A 41 9.51 -14.31 6.65
N PHE A 42 8.44 -14.80 6.06
CA PHE A 42 8.06 -14.44 4.70
C PHE A 42 7.81 -12.93 4.57
N PHE A 43 7.09 -12.33 5.51
CA PHE A 43 6.84 -10.88 5.51
C PHE A 43 8.07 -10.06 5.91
N GLU A 44 8.95 -10.58 6.75
CA GLU A 44 10.25 -9.95 7.03
C GLU A 44 11.11 -9.84 5.76
N ASN A 45 11.14 -10.88 4.93
CA ASN A 45 11.82 -10.86 3.65
C ASN A 45 11.16 -9.87 2.67
N ALA A 46 9.84 -9.87 2.57
CA ALA A 46 9.11 -8.93 1.73
C ALA A 46 9.33 -7.48 2.16
N MET A 47 9.35 -7.21 3.47
CA MET A 47 9.67 -5.90 4.02
C MET A 47 11.09 -5.47 3.66
N ALA A 48 12.07 -6.38 3.77
CA ALA A 48 13.47 -6.09 3.43
C ALA A 48 13.64 -5.74 1.95
N ASP A 49 12.97 -6.48 1.06
CA ASP A 49 13.00 -6.22 -0.39
C ASP A 49 12.38 -4.86 -0.73
N ALA A 50 11.22 -4.57 -0.17
CA ALA A 50 10.55 -3.29 -0.37
C ALA A 50 11.36 -2.12 0.21
N ARG A 51 12.02 -2.32 1.33
CA ARG A 51 12.89 -1.31 1.95
C ARG A 51 14.05 -0.92 1.04
N ARG A 52 14.70 -1.89 0.41
CA ARG A 52 15.79 -1.61 -0.54
C ARG A 52 15.30 -0.77 -1.71
N GLU A 53 14.19 -1.16 -2.32
CA GLU A 53 13.61 -0.44 -3.46
C GLU A 53 13.04 0.93 -3.08
N CYS A 54 12.52 1.10 -1.88
CA CYS A 54 12.07 2.40 -1.38
C CYS A 54 13.23 3.38 -1.18
N SER A 55 14.36 2.90 -0.63
CA SER A 55 15.54 3.73 -0.33
C SER A 55 16.44 3.96 -1.53
N ASP A 56 16.53 3.00 -2.45
CA ASP A 56 17.36 3.05 -3.65
C ASP A 56 16.65 2.36 -4.80
N PRO A 57 15.72 3.05 -5.47
CA PRO A 57 14.94 2.46 -6.55
C PRO A 57 15.80 1.98 -7.71
N SER A 58 15.57 0.73 -8.14
CA SER A 58 16.25 0.14 -9.29
C SER A 58 15.77 0.79 -10.59
N ASP A 59 16.66 0.90 -11.58
CA ASP A 59 16.35 1.27 -12.96
C ASP A 59 15.61 2.62 -13.13
N GLY A 60 15.86 3.57 -12.23
CA GLY A 60 15.22 4.88 -12.28
C GLY A 60 13.72 4.88 -11.95
N ARG A 61 13.23 3.85 -11.28
CA ARG A 61 11.83 3.76 -10.85
C ARG A 61 11.49 4.81 -9.80
N ILE A 62 10.22 5.18 -9.75
CA ILE A 62 9.70 6.03 -8.68
C ILE A 62 9.60 5.22 -7.38
N ALA A 63 10.17 5.73 -6.30
CA ALA A 63 10.25 5.04 -5.01
C ALA A 63 8.89 4.75 -4.37
N ASN A 64 7.86 5.53 -4.67
CA ASN A 64 6.59 5.54 -3.94
C ASN A 64 5.87 4.19 -3.95
N GLY A 65 5.94 3.44 -5.04
CA GLY A 65 5.37 2.09 -5.11
C GLY A 65 6.00 1.13 -4.10
N ALA A 66 7.32 1.10 -4.05
CA ALA A 66 8.08 0.27 -3.10
C ALA A 66 7.90 0.76 -1.65
N CYS A 67 7.85 2.08 -1.45
CA CYS A 67 7.59 2.65 -0.14
C CYS A 67 6.21 2.25 0.40
N ALA A 68 5.20 2.19 -0.46
CA ALA A 68 3.87 1.71 -0.10
C ALA A 68 3.89 0.23 0.30
N ALA A 69 4.57 -0.61 -0.47
CA ALA A 69 4.73 -2.05 -0.18
C ALA A 69 5.51 -2.29 1.12
N LEU A 70 6.54 -1.47 1.39
CA LEU A 70 7.30 -1.49 2.64
C LEU A 70 6.38 -1.28 3.85
N VAL A 71 5.60 -0.21 3.84
CA VAL A 71 4.72 0.13 4.96
C VAL A 71 3.62 -0.92 5.15
N ALA A 72 3.04 -1.41 4.06
CA ALA A 72 2.03 -2.46 4.10
C ALA A 72 2.59 -3.78 4.69
N SER A 73 3.76 -4.22 4.25
CA SER A 73 4.41 -5.43 4.76
C SER A 73 4.79 -5.28 6.24
N ALA A 74 5.29 -4.11 6.63
CA ALA A 74 5.60 -3.79 8.02
C ALA A 74 4.37 -3.81 8.93
N ALA A 75 3.22 -3.34 8.42
CA ALA A 75 1.96 -3.38 9.16
C ALA A 75 1.56 -4.81 9.52
N ARG A 76 1.82 -5.79 8.63
CA ARG A 76 1.58 -7.22 8.90
C ARG A 76 2.48 -7.77 10.01
N LEU A 77 3.60 -7.12 10.27
CA LEU A 77 4.59 -7.52 11.29
C LEU A 77 4.45 -6.75 12.61
N GLY A 78 3.51 -5.83 12.71
CA GLY A 78 3.42 -4.92 13.86
C GLY A 78 4.54 -3.88 13.90
N ARG A 79 5.16 -3.57 12.76
CA ARG A 79 6.30 -2.64 12.60
C ARG A 79 5.93 -1.41 11.76
N PHE A 80 4.66 -1.04 11.75
CA PHE A 80 4.14 0.06 10.94
C PHE A 80 4.90 1.37 11.17
N GLU A 81 5.05 1.78 12.43
CA GLU A 81 5.64 3.08 12.75
C GLU A 81 7.10 3.21 12.27
N GLU A 82 7.89 2.15 12.44
CA GLU A 82 9.27 2.11 11.96
C GLU A 82 9.33 2.33 10.45
N ALA A 83 8.52 1.61 9.71
CA ALA A 83 8.47 1.71 8.25
C ALA A 83 7.87 3.04 7.79
N TRP A 84 6.91 3.57 8.51
CA TRP A 84 6.30 4.88 8.21
C TRP A 84 7.33 5.99 8.29
N GLN A 85 8.14 6.02 9.35
CA GLN A 85 9.20 7.02 9.51
C GLN A 85 10.26 6.89 8.42
N LEU A 86 10.62 5.68 8.04
CA LEU A 86 11.55 5.46 6.92
C LEU A 86 10.95 5.95 5.61
N MET A 87 9.71 5.60 5.32
CA MET A 87 8.99 6.05 4.12
C MET A 87 8.94 7.57 4.03
N LEU A 88 8.67 8.26 5.14
CA LEU A 88 8.64 9.73 5.17
C LEU A 88 9.99 10.38 4.79
N ARG A 89 11.09 9.69 5.00
CA ARG A 89 12.43 10.17 4.61
C ARG A 89 12.77 9.87 3.15
N GLU A 90 12.25 8.78 2.61
CA GLU A 90 12.75 8.21 1.35
C GLU A 90 11.82 8.38 0.15
N TYR A 91 10.51 8.62 0.36
CA TYR A 91 9.58 8.70 -0.77
C TYR A 91 9.92 9.87 -1.71
N ASP A 92 9.59 9.72 -2.98
CA ASP A 92 9.78 10.77 -3.97
C ASP A 92 8.69 11.85 -3.83
N ARG A 93 9.10 13.02 -3.32
CA ARG A 93 8.22 14.17 -3.11
C ARG A 93 7.88 14.90 -4.40
N ASP A 94 8.69 14.72 -5.42
CA ASP A 94 8.56 15.41 -6.69
C ASP A 94 7.82 14.57 -7.74
N ALA A 95 7.42 13.34 -7.39
CA ALA A 95 6.69 12.46 -8.28
C ALA A 95 5.34 13.08 -8.66
N GLU A 96 5.12 13.24 -9.94
CA GLU A 96 3.85 13.70 -10.49
C GLU A 96 2.86 12.53 -10.57
N TRP A 97 1.93 12.47 -9.66
CA TRP A 97 0.89 11.46 -9.62
C TRP A 97 -0.37 12.02 -8.96
N SER A 98 -1.51 11.72 -9.55
CA SER A 98 -2.80 12.02 -8.94
C SER A 98 -3.16 10.93 -7.94
N TYR A 99 -3.53 11.31 -6.73
CA TYR A 99 -3.94 10.39 -5.67
C TYR A 99 -5.46 10.42 -5.49
N PRO A 100 -6.22 9.72 -6.35
CA PRO A 100 -7.66 9.69 -6.22
C PRO A 100 -8.04 8.96 -4.93
N GLY A 101 -8.88 9.60 -4.14
CA GLY A 101 -9.49 9.01 -2.96
C GLY A 101 -10.84 8.40 -3.27
N GLY A 102 -11.59 8.15 -2.22
CA GLY A 102 -12.98 7.74 -2.32
C GLY A 102 -13.91 8.85 -2.79
N CYS A 103 -15.18 8.60 -2.70
CA CYS A 103 -16.24 9.56 -2.97
C CYS A 103 -16.80 10.10 -1.65
N ARG A 104 -17.11 11.40 -1.57
CA ARG A 104 -17.71 12.01 -0.37
C ARG A 104 -19.13 11.52 -0.15
N VAL A 105 -19.81 11.13 -1.24
CA VAL A 105 -21.14 10.56 -1.18
C VAL A 105 -21.02 9.09 -0.82
N ALA A 106 -21.61 8.68 0.30
CA ALA A 106 -21.75 7.28 0.67
C ALA A 106 -22.79 6.62 -0.27
N GLU A 107 -22.58 5.35 -0.62
CA GLU A 107 -23.49 4.58 -1.45
C GLU A 107 -23.64 5.10 -2.91
N VAL A 108 -22.51 5.25 -3.59
CA VAL A 108 -22.52 5.58 -5.02
C VAL A 108 -22.76 4.31 -5.83
N VAL A 109 -23.84 4.32 -6.63
CA VAL A 109 -24.06 3.34 -7.68
C VAL A 109 -23.48 3.93 -8.97
N GLY A 110 -22.33 3.40 -9.42
CA GLY A 110 -21.65 3.92 -10.61
C GLY A 110 -20.50 4.86 -10.28
N GLU A 111 -20.26 5.85 -11.14
CA GLU A 111 -19.18 6.81 -10.96
C GLU A 111 -19.50 7.85 -9.88
N CYS A 112 -18.46 8.28 -9.15
CA CYS A 112 -18.58 9.36 -8.18
C CYS A 112 -19.03 10.65 -8.89
N PRO A 113 -20.06 11.36 -8.37
CA PRO A 113 -20.49 12.63 -8.95
C PRO A 113 -19.35 13.63 -9.06
N GLU A 114 -19.43 14.49 -10.07
CA GLU A 114 -18.44 15.55 -10.26
C GLU A 114 -18.40 16.47 -9.04
N GLY A 115 -17.20 16.77 -8.57
CA GLY A 115 -16.98 17.60 -7.36
C GLY A 115 -17.02 16.83 -6.03
N GLU A 116 -17.47 15.57 -6.03
CA GLU A 116 -17.54 14.74 -4.82
C GLU A 116 -16.35 13.76 -4.69
N ARG A 117 -15.47 13.73 -5.67
CA ARG A 117 -14.26 12.92 -5.61
C ARG A 117 -13.26 13.51 -4.63
N ILE A 118 -12.75 12.67 -3.73
CA ILE A 118 -11.68 13.04 -2.80
C ILE A 118 -10.35 12.92 -3.53
N GLU A 119 -9.53 13.97 -3.48
CA GLU A 119 -8.14 13.92 -3.92
C GLU A 119 -7.24 14.20 -2.72
N TYR A 120 -6.20 13.40 -2.59
CA TYR A 120 -5.20 13.60 -1.54
C TYR A 120 -4.06 14.49 -2.05
N GLY A 121 -3.61 15.42 -1.21
CA GLY A 121 -2.59 16.40 -1.58
C GLY A 121 -1.16 15.86 -1.58
N SER A 122 -0.93 14.69 -0.99
CA SER A 122 0.40 14.09 -0.89
C SER A 122 0.36 12.57 -0.89
N PHE A 123 1.50 11.97 -1.23
CA PHE A 123 1.66 10.52 -1.16
C PHE A 123 1.42 9.95 0.25
N PRO A 124 1.98 10.51 1.35
CA PRO A 124 1.70 9.98 2.69
C PRO A 124 0.22 10.00 3.07
N GLU A 125 -0.50 11.05 2.74
CA GLU A 125 -1.95 11.10 2.99
C GLU A 125 -2.70 10.02 2.23
N ALA A 126 -2.42 9.89 0.93
CA ALA A 126 -3.02 8.87 0.08
C ALA A 126 -2.71 7.46 0.56
N LEU A 127 -1.46 7.20 0.93
CA LEU A 127 -1.02 5.91 1.44
C LEU A 127 -1.73 5.55 2.74
N ARG A 128 -1.82 6.47 3.70
CA ARG A 128 -2.52 6.22 4.95
C ARG A 128 -3.98 5.87 4.73
N ALA A 129 -4.68 6.64 3.90
CA ALA A 129 -6.07 6.36 3.55
C ALA A 129 -6.24 5.01 2.87
N HIS A 130 -5.35 4.66 1.94
CA HIS A 130 -5.37 3.38 1.25
C HIS A 130 -5.14 2.20 2.21
N LEU A 131 -4.20 2.33 3.14
CA LEU A 131 -3.92 1.28 4.13
C LEU A 131 -5.10 1.06 5.09
N ILE A 132 -5.82 2.11 5.45
CA ILE A 132 -7.05 2.01 6.24
C ILE A 132 -8.15 1.32 5.43
N GLU A 133 -8.39 1.77 4.21
CA GLU A 133 -9.42 1.23 3.32
C GLU A 133 -9.19 -0.26 3.00
N THR A 134 -7.94 -0.63 2.82
CA THR A 134 -7.56 -2.01 2.49
C THR A 134 -7.35 -2.91 3.71
N GLY A 135 -7.48 -2.37 4.92
CA GLY A 135 -7.45 -3.14 6.17
C GLY A 135 -6.05 -3.47 6.70
N TYR A 136 -5.02 -2.77 6.25
CA TYR A 136 -3.66 -2.95 6.78
C TYR A 136 -3.47 -2.29 8.14
N ILE A 137 -4.11 -1.16 8.35
CA ILE A 137 -4.10 -0.43 9.62
C ILE A 137 -5.52 -0.02 10.01
N GLU A 138 -5.74 0.24 11.28
CA GLU A 138 -6.99 0.80 11.80
C GLU A 138 -6.98 2.33 11.69
N ARG A 139 -8.16 2.89 11.75
CA ARG A 139 -8.34 4.35 11.75
C ARG A 139 -7.78 5.00 13.01
#